data_559016db6de79bfc9d377c0d804432ee
#
_entry.id   559016db6de79bfc9d377c0d804432ee
#
_cell.length_a   1.000
_cell.length_b   1.000
_cell.length_c   1.000
_cell.angle_alpha   90.00
_cell.angle_beta   90.00
_cell.angle_gamma   90.00
#
_symmetry.space_group_name_H-M   'P 1'
#
loop_
_entity.id
_entity.type
_entity.pdbx_description
1 polymer ?
#
loop_
_entity_poly.entity_id
_entity_poly.type
_entity_poly.pdbx_seq_one_letter_code
_entity_poly.pdbx_strand_id
1 'polypeptide(L)'
;MSKPNHNSLAYKRQAAPDKTYKQLKQKQKLRIAEMMYHVTLRFYLQNQRMPDDAEIDELCRKIYSRIEALAIWVPYDEVLREYRRKLERYETRIRMDIENGVTEQSLEKPKKLKKDMSG
;
A
#
# COMPACT_ATOMS: atom_id res chain seq x y z
N MET A 1 -0.96 21.91 -27.74
CA MET A 1 -1.06 21.85 -27.11
C MET A 1 -0.45 21.44 -26.15
N SER A 2 -0.15 21.83 -25.55
CA SER A 2 0.40 21.46 -24.43
C SER A 2 0.13 20.16 -23.97
N LYS A 3 -0.23 19.36 -24.80
CA LYS A 3 -0.55 18.11 -24.46
C LYS A 3 0.49 17.42 -23.71
N PRO A 4 1.73 17.47 -24.05
CA PRO A 4 2.75 16.73 -23.36
C PRO A 4 2.74 17.00 -21.89
N ASN A 5 2.41 18.20 -21.52
CA ASN A 5 2.42 18.55 -20.15
C ASN A 5 1.39 17.83 -19.36
N HIS A 6 0.40 17.37 -20.05
CA HIS A 6 -0.68 16.73 -19.36
C HIS A 6 -0.24 15.44 -18.76
N ASN A 7 0.88 14.93 -19.21
CA ASN A 7 1.32 13.66 -18.72
C ASN A 7 2.17 13.78 -17.49
N SER A 8 2.46 14.98 -17.13
CA SER A 8 3.30 15.19 -15.99
C SER A 8 2.57 14.85 -14.71
N LEU A 9 3.23 14.17 -13.81
CA LEU A 9 2.65 13.84 -12.53
C LEU A 9 2.32 15.09 -11.74
N ALA A 10 3.22 16.04 -11.78
CA ALA A 10 3.01 17.27 -11.06
C ALA A 10 1.78 17.99 -11.57
N TYR A 11 1.63 18.01 -12.86
CA TYR A 11 0.51 18.68 -13.46
C TYR A 11 -0.80 18.03 -13.00
N LYS A 12 -0.86 16.71 -13.04
CA LYS A 12 -2.06 16.02 -12.66
C LYS A 12 -2.39 16.20 -11.20
N ARG A 13 -1.41 16.23 -10.36
CA ARG A 13 -1.65 16.44 -8.96
C ARG A 13 -2.23 17.81 -8.73
N GLN A 14 -1.72 18.79 -9.44
CA GLN A 14 -2.23 20.13 -9.30
C GLN A 14 -3.63 20.25 -9.86
N ALA A 15 -3.91 19.49 -10.87
CA ALA A 15 -5.22 19.55 -11.50
C ALA A 15 -6.32 18.96 -10.63
N ALA A 16 -5.96 18.11 -9.70
CA ALA A 16 -6.96 17.47 -8.86
C ALA A 16 -6.57 17.53 -7.39
N PRO A 17 -6.37 18.72 -6.87
CA PRO A 17 -5.92 18.87 -5.50
C PRO A 17 -6.93 18.43 -4.46
N ASP A 18 -8.19 18.42 -4.81
CA ASP A 18 -9.23 18.04 -3.87
C ASP A 18 -9.66 16.60 -3.95
N LYS A 19 -8.98 15.82 -4.75
CA LYS A 19 -9.36 14.45 -4.88
C LYS A 19 -9.21 13.72 -3.56
N THR A 20 -10.18 12.90 -3.20
CA THR A 20 -10.10 12.15 -1.96
C THR A 20 -9.89 10.68 -2.26
N TYR A 21 -9.54 9.94 -1.24
CA TYR A 21 -9.33 8.51 -1.42
C TYR A 21 -10.60 7.82 -1.91
N LYS A 22 -11.74 8.24 -1.41
CA LYS A 22 -13.00 7.65 -1.82
C LYS A 22 -13.32 7.81 -3.29
N GLN A 23 -12.78 8.83 -3.90
CA GLN A 23 -13.02 9.11 -5.30
C GLN A 23 -12.20 8.28 -6.25
N LEU A 24 -11.26 7.52 -5.71
CA LEU A 24 -10.45 6.65 -6.55
C LEU A 24 -11.30 5.51 -7.10
N LYS A 25 -10.87 4.95 -8.20
CA LYS A 25 -11.57 3.81 -8.78
C LYS A 25 -11.39 2.62 -7.86
N GLN A 26 -12.36 1.74 -7.87
CA GLN A 26 -12.33 0.58 -7.00
C GLN A 26 -11.06 -0.25 -7.17
N LYS A 27 -10.63 -0.46 -8.38
CA LYS A 27 -9.40 -1.16 -8.65
C LYS A 27 -8.20 -0.51 -7.99
N GLN A 28 -8.15 0.81 -8.03
CA GLN A 28 -7.06 1.55 -7.43
C GLN A 28 -7.08 1.43 -5.93
N LYS A 29 -8.27 1.51 -5.34
CA LYS A 29 -8.40 1.39 -3.90
C LYS A 29 -7.96 0.00 -3.42
N LEU A 30 -8.33 -1.02 -4.16
CA LEU A 30 -7.95 -2.37 -3.80
C LEU A 30 -6.44 -2.57 -3.88
N ARG A 31 -5.84 -1.99 -4.90
CA ARG A 31 -4.41 -2.09 -5.07
C ARG A 31 -3.66 -1.41 -3.94
N ILE A 32 -4.13 -0.23 -3.57
CA ILE A 32 -3.52 0.51 -2.48
C ILE A 32 -3.69 -0.25 -1.17
N ALA A 33 -4.88 -0.80 -0.94
CA ALA A 33 -5.13 -1.55 0.28
C ALA A 33 -4.21 -2.77 0.39
N GLU A 34 -3.94 -3.43 -0.73
CA GLU A 34 -3.03 -4.56 -0.73
C GLU A 34 -1.63 -4.12 -0.37
N MET A 35 -1.19 -3.00 -0.91
CA MET A 35 0.13 -2.49 -0.58
C MET A 35 0.22 -2.12 0.88
N MET A 36 -0.82 -1.50 1.40
CA MET A 36 -0.86 -1.13 2.81
C MET A 36 -0.76 -2.36 3.70
N TYR A 37 -1.53 -3.38 3.35
CA TYR A 37 -1.53 -4.59 4.15
C TYR A 37 -0.16 -5.28 4.10
N HIS A 38 0.41 -5.43 2.94
CA HIS A 38 1.68 -6.13 2.80
C HIS A 38 2.84 -5.41 3.49
N VAL A 39 2.85 -4.11 3.41
CA VAL A 39 3.89 -3.34 4.08
C VAL A 39 3.78 -3.52 5.59
N THR A 40 2.55 -3.50 6.09
CA THR A 40 2.30 -3.65 7.51
C THR A 40 2.61 -5.07 8.00
N LEU A 41 2.21 -6.05 7.21
CA LEU A 41 2.48 -7.44 7.54
C LEU A 41 3.98 -7.69 7.65
N ARG A 42 4.74 -7.19 6.69
CA ARG A 42 6.19 -7.36 6.73
C ARG A 42 6.78 -6.69 7.96
N PHE A 43 6.29 -5.51 8.28
CA PHE A 43 6.76 -4.82 9.48
C PHE A 43 6.47 -5.66 10.73
N TYR A 44 5.27 -6.19 10.82
CA TYR A 44 4.89 -6.98 11.97
C TYR A 44 5.73 -8.25 12.09
N LEU A 45 5.97 -8.91 10.98
CA LEU A 45 6.77 -10.13 11.02
C LEU A 45 8.22 -9.86 11.46
N GLN A 46 8.72 -8.70 11.10
CA GLN A 46 10.09 -8.33 11.47
C GLN A 46 10.22 -7.81 12.88
N ASN A 47 9.19 -7.17 13.38
CA ASN A 47 9.27 -6.49 14.68
C ASN A 47 8.37 -7.05 15.76
N GLN A 48 7.49 -7.95 15.40
CA GLN A 48 6.57 -8.59 16.34
C GLN A 48 5.66 -7.59 17.05
N ARG A 49 5.33 -6.52 16.38
CA ARG A 49 4.43 -5.51 16.92
C ARG A 49 3.95 -4.63 15.77
N MET A 50 2.90 -3.88 16.01
CA MET A 50 2.41 -2.92 15.02
C MET A 50 3.29 -1.67 15.03
N PRO A 51 3.31 -0.91 13.94
CA PRO A 51 4.12 0.30 13.88
C PRO A 51 3.59 1.41 14.79
N ASP A 52 4.48 2.20 15.34
CA ASP A 52 4.08 3.36 16.14
C ASP A 52 3.85 4.55 15.19
N ASP A 53 3.51 5.71 15.73
CA ASP A 53 3.19 6.87 14.91
C ASP A 53 4.27 7.27 13.91
N ALA A 54 5.49 7.30 14.36
CA ALA A 54 6.58 7.66 13.47
C ALA A 54 6.78 6.62 12.38
N GLU A 55 6.64 5.37 12.75
CA GLU A 55 6.78 4.28 11.81
C GLU A 55 5.63 4.22 10.81
N ILE A 56 4.44 4.57 11.26
CA ILE A 56 3.29 4.63 10.38
C ILE A 56 3.56 5.63 9.27
N ASP A 57 4.08 6.79 9.61
CA ASP A 57 4.37 7.80 8.61
C ASP A 57 5.44 7.30 7.65
N GLU A 58 6.46 6.68 8.16
CA GLU A 58 7.53 6.12 7.36
C GLU A 58 7.03 5.07 6.38
N LEU A 59 6.22 4.15 6.88
CA LEU A 59 5.66 3.12 6.03
C LEU A 59 4.72 3.71 5.00
N CYS A 60 3.96 4.70 5.40
CA CYS A 60 3.03 5.34 4.49
C CYS A 60 3.76 6.05 3.36
N ARG A 61 4.93 6.61 3.63
CA ARG A 61 5.70 7.24 2.58
C ARG A 61 6.16 6.22 1.55
N LYS A 62 6.49 5.02 1.99
CA LYS A 62 6.87 3.97 1.07
C LYS A 62 5.68 3.56 0.22
N ILE A 63 4.53 3.45 0.85
CA ILE A 63 3.30 3.12 0.13
C ILE A 63 3.00 4.20 -0.89
N TYR A 64 3.13 5.46 -0.48
CA TYR A 64 2.81 6.57 -1.36
C TYR A 64 3.74 6.62 -2.57
N SER A 65 4.98 6.28 -2.37
CA SER A 65 5.93 6.25 -3.45
C SER A 65 5.49 5.26 -4.53
N ARG A 66 4.93 4.14 -4.11
CA ARG A 66 4.43 3.15 -5.05
C ARG A 66 3.16 3.61 -5.71
N ILE A 67 2.32 4.32 -4.98
CA ILE A 67 1.10 4.88 -5.53
C ILE A 67 1.45 5.85 -6.65
N GLU A 68 2.45 6.67 -6.42
CA GLU A 68 2.89 7.60 -7.43
C GLU A 68 3.44 6.88 -8.65
N ALA A 69 4.19 5.83 -8.43
CA ALA A 69 4.75 5.07 -9.52
C ALA A 69 3.67 4.43 -10.39
N LEU A 70 2.50 4.20 -9.83
CA LEU A 70 1.39 3.64 -10.56
C LEU A 70 0.53 4.73 -11.20
N ALA A 71 0.94 5.97 -11.07
CA ALA A 71 0.21 7.11 -11.62
C ALA A 71 -1.20 7.23 -11.05
N ILE A 72 -1.33 6.94 -9.77
CA ILE A 72 -2.60 7.12 -9.08
C ILE A 72 -2.51 8.45 -8.34
N TRP A 73 -3.45 9.33 -8.64
CA TRP A 73 -3.41 10.68 -8.10
C TRP A 73 -4.30 10.86 -6.90
N VAL A 74 -3.70 10.97 -5.74
CA VAL A 74 -4.43 11.20 -4.49
C VAL A 74 -3.45 11.86 -3.52
N PRO A 75 -3.89 12.83 -2.73
CA PRO A 75 -2.99 13.51 -1.79
C PRO A 75 -2.45 12.58 -0.73
N TYR A 76 -1.25 12.85 -0.28
CA TYR A 76 -0.61 12.04 0.74
C TYR A 76 -1.46 11.98 2.01
N ASP A 77 -2.01 13.11 2.42
CA ASP A 77 -2.83 13.16 3.63
C ASP A 77 -4.00 12.21 3.58
N GLU A 78 -4.59 12.06 2.41
CA GLU A 78 -5.72 11.17 2.26
C GLU A 78 -5.28 9.71 2.43
N VAL A 79 -4.12 9.39 1.89
CA VAL A 79 -3.60 8.04 2.01
C VAL A 79 -3.23 7.75 3.46
N LEU A 80 -2.60 8.69 4.12
CA LEU A 80 -2.20 8.51 5.51
C LEU A 80 -3.42 8.32 6.41
N ARG A 81 -4.45 9.12 6.17
CA ARG A 81 -5.67 9.00 6.96
C ARG A 81 -6.31 7.63 6.76
N GLU A 82 -6.34 7.17 5.54
CA GLU A 82 -6.95 5.89 5.25
C GLU A 82 -6.12 4.76 5.86
N TYR A 83 -4.80 4.87 5.81
CA TYR A 83 -3.92 3.87 6.37
C TYR A 83 -4.14 3.76 7.87
N ARG A 84 -4.16 4.90 8.57
CA ARG A 84 -4.39 4.89 10.01
C ARG A 84 -5.73 4.28 10.37
N ARG A 85 -6.73 4.59 9.57
CA ARG A 85 -8.07 4.08 9.83
C ARG A 85 -8.16 2.56 9.71
N LYS A 86 -7.35 1.99 8.86
CA LYS A 86 -7.40 0.56 8.60
C LYS A 86 -6.44 -0.29 9.42
N LEU A 87 -5.56 0.33 10.15
CA LEU A 87 -4.54 -0.41 10.88
C LEU A 87 -5.07 -1.48 11.82
N GLU A 88 -6.12 -1.17 12.53
CA GLU A 88 -6.69 -2.10 13.47
C GLU A 88 -7.20 -3.34 12.75
N ARG A 89 -7.82 -3.14 11.63
CA ARG A 89 -8.32 -4.23 10.83
C ARG A 89 -7.18 -5.06 10.27
N TYR A 90 -6.10 -4.41 9.90
CA TYR A 90 -4.93 -5.10 9.39
C TYR A 90 -4.27 -5.93 10.49
N GLU A 91 -4.26 -5.42 11.69
CA GLU A 91 -3.67 -6.18 12.80
C GLU A 91 -4.41 -7.50 13.00
N THR A 92 -5.73 -7.46 12.95
CA THR A 92 -6.54 -8.66 13.08
C THR A 92 -6.22 -9.65 11.96
N ARG A 93 -6.13 -9.13 10.75
CA ARG A 93 -5.85 -9.99 9.61
C ARG A 93 -4.46 -10.59 9.69
N ILE A 94 -3.49 -9.81 10.15
CA ILE A 94 -2.13 -10.28 10.30
C ILE A 94 -2.07 -11.45 11.28
N ARG A 95 -2.76 -11.33 12.40
CA ARG A 95 -2.76 -12.40 13.37
C ARG A 95 -3.32 -13.67 12.80
N MET A 96 -4.38 -13.54 12.02
CA MET A 96 -4.98 -14.70 11.39
C MET A 96 -4.05 -15.31 10.36
N ASP A 97 -3.40 -14.49 9.58
CA ASP A 97 -2.48 -14.98 8.57
C ASP A 97 -1.30 -15.70 9.20
N ILE A 98 -0.81 -15.20 10.32
CA ILE A 98 0.29 -15.83 11.00
C ILE A 98 -0.15 -17.18 11.56
N GLU A 99 -1.35 -17.24 12.08
CA GLU A 99 -1.89 -18.51 12.58
C GLU A 99 -1.99 -19.52 11.45
N ASN A 100 -2.18 -19.04 10.25
CA ASN A 100 -2.29 -19.89 9.09
C ASN A 100 -0.95 -20.15 8.40
N GLY A 101 0.12 -19.81 9.07
CA GLY A 101 1.45 -20.16 8.55
C GLY A 101 2.20 -19.14 7.75
N VAL A 102 1.71 -17.93 7.68
CA VAL A 102 2.42 -16.89 6.92
C VAL A 102 3.67 -16.45 7.67
N THR A 103 4.78 -16.37 6.96
CA THR A 103 6.05 -15.94 7.53
C THR A 103 6.74 -15.01 6.55
N GLU A 104 7.85 -14.45 6.96
CA GLU A 104 8.62 -13.60 6.06
C GLU A 104 9.03 -14.34 4.82
N GLN A 105 9.39 -15.58 4.97
CA GLN A 105 9.78 -16.38 3.85
C GLN A 105 8.67 -16.60 2.86
N SER A 106 7.46 -16.76 3.34
CA SER A 106 6.35 -16.96 2.43
C SER A 106 6.08 -15.70 1.62
N LEU A 107 6.44 -14.55 2.14
CA LEU A 107 6.29 -13.32 1.38
C LEU A 107 7.35 -13.18 0.30
N GLU A 108 8.50 -13.70 0.56
CA GLU A 108 9.59 -13.57 -0.37
C GLU A 108 9.67 -14.59 -1.47
N LYS A 109 9.04 -15.70 -1.28
CA LYS A 109 9.09 -16.72 -2.30
C LYS A 109 7.78 -17.12 -2.79
N PRO A 110 6.98 -16.32 -3.18
CA PRO A 110 5.65 -16.65 -3.56
C PRO A 110 5.53 -17.55 -4.74
N LYS A 111 5.32 -16.99 -5.85
CA LYS A 111 4.96 -17.69 -7.01
C LYS A 111 5.98 -18.50 -7.69
N LYS A 112 7.17 -18.04 -7.63
CA LYS A 112 8.21 -18.73 -8.26
C LYS A 112 8.28 -20.14 -7.82
N LEU A 113 8.17 -20.35 -6.54
CA LEU A 113 8.26 -21.65 -5.99
C LEU A 113 7.19 -22.55 -6.51
N LYS A 114 6.02 -22.04 -6.66
CA LYS A 114 4.94 -22.77 -7.16
C LYS A 114 5.16 -23.24 -8.54
N LYS A 115 5.68 -22.41 -9.35
CA LYS A 115 5.95 -22.76 -10.68
C LYS A 115 6.92 -23.90 -10.75
N ASP A 116 7.93 -23.84 -9.97
CA ASP A 116 8.94 -24.86 -9.97
C ASP A 116 8.34 -26.19 -9.62
N MET A 117 7.43 -26.19 -8.71
CA MET A 117 6.84 -27.42 -8.32
C MET A 117 5.97 -28.00 -9.40
N SER A 118 5.40 -27.17 -10.17
CA SER A 118 4.56 -27.65 -11.21
C SER A 118 5.40 -28.22 -12.28
N GLY A 119 6.52 -27.65 -12.45
CA GLY A 119 7.37 -28.14 -13.47
C GLY A 119 7.95 -29.46 -13.06
#